data_dda11bf23114a2a2df2406ab4166d8cd
#
_entry.id   dda11bf23114a2a2df2406ab4166d8cd
#
_cell.length_a   1.000
_cell.length_b   1.000
_cell.length_c   1.000
_cell.angle_alpha   90.00
_cell.angle_beta   90.00
_cell.angle_gamma   90.00
#
_symmetry.space_group_name_H-M   'P 1'
#
loop_
_entity.id
_entity.type
_entity.pdbx_description
1 polymer ?
#
loop_
_entity_poly.entity_id
_entity_poly.type
_entity_poly.pdbx_seq_one_letter_code
_entity_poly.pdbx_strand_id
1 'polypeptide(L)'
;MKIFSKNHLIIEALSGSILLCSLLFLLFSKYGFGFEDEGLLWYASQRTHVGELAIRDFFAYDPGRYFWNSFIFYLTGNSGLNSLLIAASAFGGVGLATSWYTMGVAKITFPWRLTFAIIIAIALCYPRHKVYEQTLSLILVSIIYFILLSPSSIKRWFFFGILTGIAAFFGRNHGVFFVISALILVLYLWIDKSLKNPRNLALCYITGIIVGYLPILSLISFDQQFRVEFIDSVLSVLNWQLSLPMPFFWRMNYSSGVNFDTINYLSVGLVCILAPLVYLIGLFILFITAFKRGSKNHTVLLLGAASLAGLPYLHQAFDRADFGHIAQSILPVFIAIAAMICEFSKHPRFRIASYIFCILSLIVCLSAWVTSLPITRMLRAETSLPGSIVSYQIDNNKFLINSSQANILSEVRRITQKCEVTDNEFLALPQFPGIYAYLGLKAPFWEMYYLYQRSSEFQLRHIKAISKVKVILISPDATVDGLERLKLKYTYGDLMGYIEKKYKKINTTTLPSGVYIYIAPGACGD
;
A
#
# COMPACT_ATOMS: atom_id res chain seq x y z
N MET A 1 -6.76 -7.76 39.80
CA MET A 1 -6.03 -7.82 38.51
C MET A 1 -4.87 -6.82 38.58
N LYS A 2 -3.59 -7.30 38.67
CA LYS A 2 -2.41 -6.41 38.80
C LYS A 2 -2.37 -5.48 37.60
N ILE A 3 -2.32 -4.19 37.84
CA ILE A 3 -2.08 -3.16 36.83
C ILE A 3 -0.65 -3.43 36.31
N PHE A 4 -0.53 -4.01 35.12
CA PHE A 4 0.76 -4.14 34.45
C PHE A 4 1.36 -2.73 34.32
N SER A 5 2.61 -2.59 34.70
CA SER A 5 3.28 -1.28 34.56
C SER A 5 3.28 -0.88 33.07
N LYS A 6 3.24 0.42 32.80
CA LYS A 6 3.29 0.97 31.42
C LYS A 6 4.45 0.40 30.62
N ASN A 7 5.58 0.16 31.27
CA ASN A 7 6.79 -0.41 30.66
C ASN A 7 6.58 -1.87 30.20
N HIS A 8 5.79 -2.67 30.94
CA HIS A 8 5.48 -4.03 30.53
C HIS A 8 4.68 -4.08 29.23
N LEU A 9 3.69 -3.20 29.04
CA LEU A 9 2.92 -3.11 27.80
C LEU A 9 3.78 -2.67 26.60
N ILE A 10 4.74 -1.78 26.80
CA ILE A 10 5.67 -1.37 25.75
C ILE A 10 6.54 -2.55 25.33
N ILE A 11 7.13 -3.27 26.30
CA ILE A 11 7.97 -4.44 26.03
C ILE A 11 7.15 -5.53 25.33
N GLU A 12 5.93 -5.83 25.83
CA GLU A 12 5.01 -6.80 25.22
C GLU A 12 4.72 -6.45 23.75
N ALA A 13 4.36 -5.20 23.47
CA ALA A 13 4.03 -4.75 22.12
C ALA A 13 5.23 -4.78 21.17
N LEU A 14 6.40 -4.35 21.62
CA LEU A 14 7.61 -4.36 20.80
C LEU A 14 8.11 -5.79 20.54
N SER A 15 8.28 -6.60 21.59
CA SER A 15 8.78 -7.96 21.42
C SER A 15 7.81 -8.84 20.63
N GLY A 16 6.50 -8.74 20.91
CA GLY A 16 5.47 -9.46 20.15
C GLY A 16 5.42 -9.06 18.70
N SER A 17 5.54 -7.76 18.39
CA SER A 17 5.55 -7.29 17.00
C SER A 17 6.80 -7.71 16.24
N ILE A 18 7.98 -7.64 16.87
CA ILE A 18 9.22 -8.12 16.26
C ILE A 18 9.09 -9.62 15.97
N LEU A 19 8.64 -10.42 16.94
CA LEU A 19 8.50 -11.86 16.77
C LEU A 19 7.52 -12.21 15.63
N LEU A 20 6.31 -11.62 15.64
CA LEU A 20 5.31 -11.90 14.61
C LEU A 20 5.77 -11.45 13.23
N CYS A 21 6.30 -10.24 13.08
CA CYS A 21 6.78 -9.75 11.79
C CYS A 21 7.95 -10.59 11.27
N SER A 22 8.89 -10.98 12.13
CA SER A 22 10.01 -11.85 11.74
C SER A 22 9.52 -13.24 11.31
N LEU A 23 8.61 -13.86 12.06
CA LEU A 23 8.04 -15.16 11.71
C LEU A 23 7.30 -15.11 10.36
N LEU A 24 6.43 -14.10 10.18
CA LEU A 24 5.66 -13.97 8.95
C LEU A 24 6.55 -13.58 7.76
N PHE A 25 7.61 -12.78 7.99
CA PHE A 25 8.63 -12.52 6.98
C PHE A 25 9.28 -13.83 6.50
N LEU A 26 9.72 -14.69 7.41
CA LEU A 26 10.33 -15.98 7.07
C LEU A 26 9.36 -16.89 6.30
N LEU A 27 8.08 -16.86 6.64
CA LEU A 27 7.05 -17.68 6.01
C LEU A 27 6.63 -17.17 4.63
N PHE A 28 6.52 -15.86 4.43
CA PHE A 28 5.84 -15.29 3.25
C PHE A 28 6.74 -14.50 2.30
N SER A 29 7.94 -14.06 2.73
CA SER A 29 8.79 -13.17 1.93
C SER A 29 9.22 -13.76 0.59
N LYS A 30 9.38 -15.09 0.52
CA LYS A 30 9.91 -15.77 -0.67
C LYS A 30 8.85 -16.12 -1.73
N TYR A 31 7.59 -15.81 -1.50
CA TYR A 31 6.50 -16.14 -2.42
C TYR A 31 6.11 -14.94 -3.27
N GLY A 32 6.28 -15.08 -4.59
CA GLY A 32 5.88 -14.09 -5.59
C GLY A 32 6.77 -12.85 -5.64
N PHE A 33 6.69 -12.17 -6.77
CA PHE A 33 7.27 -10.86 -7.02
C PHE A 33 6.42 -10.18 -8.08
N GLY A 34 6.00 -8.92 -7.84
CA GLY A 34 5.24 -8.13 -8.80
C GLY A 34 6.15 -7.22 -9.62
N PHE A 35 6.02 -7.25 -10.96
CA PHE A 35 6.79 -6.35 -11.82
C PHE A 35 6.28 -4.91 -11.78
N GLU A 36 5.01 -4.73 -11.44
CA GLU A 36 4.27 -3.47 -11.47
C GLU A 36 4.56 -2.65 -10.19
N ASP A 37 3.60 -2.55 -9.30
CA ASP A 37 3.64 -1.68 -8.11
C ASP A 37 4.76 -2.03 -7.12
N GLU A 38 4.99 -3.31 -6.86
CA GLU A 38 6.11 -3.76 -6.03
C GLU A 38 7.44 -3.49 -6.74
N GLY A 39 7.46 -3.71 -8.05
CA GLY A 39 8.59 -3.40 -8.91
C GLY A 39 8.90 -1.90 -8.94
N LEU A 40 7.86 -1.03 -9.00
CA LEU A 40 8.05 0.41 -8.91
C LEU A 40 8.62 0.81 -7.55
N LEU A 41 8.10 0.22 -6.47
CA LEU A 41 8.62 0.48 -5.14
C LEU A 41 10.10 0.10 -5.04
N TRP A 42 10.49 -1.04 -5.61
CA TRP A 42 11.88 -1.51 -5.61
C TRP A 42 12.78 -0.60 -6.45
N TYR A 43 12.43 -0.36 -7.71
CA TYR A 43 13.18 0.52 -8.60
C TYR A 43 13.37 1.93 -8.02
N ALA A 44 12.29 2.56 -7.61
CA ALA A 44 12.33 3.90 -7.04
C ALA A 44 13.18 3.98 -5.75
N SER A 45 13.15 2.91 -4.92
CA SER A 45 13.99 2.84 -3.73
C SER A 45 15.48 2.69 -4.06
N GLN A 46 15.82 1.91 -5.11
CA GLN A 46 17.19 1.80 -5.61
C GLN A 46 17.69 3.15 -6.16
N ARG A 47 16.87 3.85 -6.95
CA ARG A 47 17.23 5.17 -7.50
C ARG A 47 17.40 6.20 -6.39
N THR A 48 16.53 6.19 -5.37
CA THR A 48 16.69 7.06 -4.19
C THR A 48 17.96 6.72 -3.40
N HIS A 49 18.33 5.44 -3.33
CA HIS A 49 19.55 5.00 -2.65
C HIS A 49 20.83 5.53 -3.30
N VAL A 50 20.83 5.70 -4.61
CA VAL A 50 21.96 6.30 -5.36
C VAL A 50 21.85 7.83 -5.50
N GLY A 51 20.92 8.48 -4.78
CA GLY A 51 20.84 9.94 -4.67
C GLY A 51 19.85 10.61 -5.63
N GLU A 52 19.07 9.86 -6.42
CA GLU A 52 18.01 10.43 -7.23
C GLU A 52 16.75 10.69 -6.40
N LEU A 53 15.95 11.65 -6.83
CA LEU A 53 14.77 12.11 -6.12
C LEU A 53 13.48 11.70 -6.86
N ALA A 54 12.62 10.97 -6.16
CA ALA A 54 11.28 10.61 -6.63
C ALA A 54 10.49 11.86 -7.06
N ILE A 55 9.66 11.73 -8.07
CA ILE A 55 8.90 12.80 -8.73
C ILE A 55 9.77 13.65 -9.66
N ARG A 56 10.97 14.06 -9.25
CA ARG A 56 11.88 14.88 -10.06
C ARG A 56 12.59 14.06 -11.13
N ASP A 57 13.29 13.01 -10.73
CA ASP A 57 14.21 12.26 -11.60
C ASP A 57 13.54 11.05 -12.27
N PHE A 58 12.47 10.56 -11.71
CA PHE A 58 11.68 9.43 -12.22
C PHE A 58 10.23 9.49 -11.69
N PHE A 59 9.31 8.92 -12.46
CA PHE A 59 7.91 8.77 -12.05
C PHE A 59 7.83 7.90 -10.78
N ALA A 60 7.19 8.43 -9.74
CA ALA A 60 6.99 7.73 -8.49
C ALA A 60 5.89 8.40 -7.65
N TYR A 61 5.49 7.71 -6.59
CA TYR A 61 4.65 8.28 -5.53
C TYR A 61 5.46 9.22 -4.62
N ASP A 62 4.84 9.70 -3.53
CA ASP A 62 5.51 10.59 -2.59
C ASP A 62 6.76 9.98 -1.96
N PRO A 63 7.82 10.77 -1.71
CA PRO A 63 9.19 10.29 -1.49
C PRO A 63 9.41 9.48 -0.21
N GLY A 64 8.60 9.67 0.85
CA GLY A 64 8.86 9.11 2.18
C GLY A 64 9.11 7.61 2.21
N ARG A 65 8.35 6.83 1.42
CA ARG A 65 8.52 5.37 1.34
C ARG A 65 9.87 4.96 0.75
N TYR A 66 10.37 5.71 -0.23
CA TYR A 66 11.64 5.43 -0.88
C TYR A 66 12.83 5.80 0.00
N PHE A 67 12.74 6.91 0.74
CA PHE A 67 13.74 7.26 1.76
C PHE A 67 13.81 6.24 2.89
N TRP A 68 12.65 5.72 3.35
CA TRP A 68 12.63 4.65 4.33
C TRP A 68 13.33 3.39 3.80
N ASN A 69 13.01 2.97 2.58
CA ASN A 69 13.64 1.79 1.97
C ASN A 69 15.13 2.00 1.74
N SER A 70 15.53 3.16 1.23
CA SER A 70 16.94 3.53 1.04
C SER A 70 17.72 3.49 2.36
N PHE A 71 17.11 3.94 3.47
CA PHE A 71 17.71 3.82 4.80
C PHE A 71 17.95 2.36 5.20
N ILE A 72 16.96 1.48 4.95
CA ILE A 72 17.12 0.05 5.23
C ILE A 72 18.16 -0.58 4.28
N PHE A 73 18.22 -0.18 3.02
CA PHE A 73 19.26 -0.62 2.08
C PHE A 73 20.67 -0.26 2.59
N TYR A 74 20.83 0.94 3.14
CA TYR A 74 22.06 1.35 3.79
C TYR A 74 22.42 0.44 4.98
N LEU A 75 21.43 0.13 5.84
CA LEU A 75 21.66 -0.74 7.01
C LEU A 75 21.96 -2.20 6.62
N THR A 76 21.36 -2.70 5.54
CA THR A 76 21.58 -4.08 5.06
C THR A 76 22.77 -4.22 4.11
N GLY A 77 23.37 -3.09 3.66
CA GLY A 77 24.44 -3.06 2.67
C GLY A 77 24.02 -3.60 1.28
N ASN A 78 22.72 -3.68 1.01
CA ASN A 78 22.19 -4.27 -0.22
C ASN A 78 20.84 -3.61 -0.62
N SER A 79 20.71 -3.23 -1.88
CA SER A 79 19.47 -2.67 -2.48
C SER A 79 18.60 -3.70 -3.21
N GLY A 80 18.81 -4.99 -2.93
CA GLY A 80 18.06 -6.09 -3.56
C GLY A 80 16.63 -6.24 -3.03
N LEU A 81 15.87 -7.12 -3.70
CA LEU A 81 14.48 -7.38 -3.37
C LEU A 81 14.28 -7.82 -1.91
N ASN A 82 15.18 -8.64 -1.37
CA ASN A 82 15.07 -9.09 0.02
C ASN A 82 15.18 -7.93 1.02
N SER A 83 16.05 -6.94 0.77
CA SER A 83 16.16 -5.74 1.61
C SER A 83 14.93 -4.85 1.54
N LEU A 84 14.28 -4.77 0.36
CA LEU A 84 12.98 -4.11 0.21
C LEU A 84 11.92 -4.78 1.09
N LEU A 85 11.86 -6.11 1.09
CA LEU A 85 10.88 -6.86 1.90
C LEU A 85 11.15 -6.73 3.40
N ILE A 86 12.42 -6.64 3.81
CA ILE A 86 12.81 -6.31 5.20
C ILE A 86 12.31 -4.90 5.56
N ALA A 87 12.49 -3.93 4.67
CA ALA A 87 12.01 -2.55 4.88
C ALA A 87 10.49 -2.48 5.06
N ALA A 88 9.75 -3.20 4.22
CA ALA A 88 8.30 -3.33 4.31
C ALA A 88 7.87 -3.98 5.63
N SER A 89 8.49 -5.11 6.01
CA SER A 89 8.19 -5.82 7.26
C SER A 89 8.50 -4.97 8.50
N ALA A 90 9.63 -4.25 8.50
CA ALA A 90 10.01 -3.36 9.60
C ALA A 90 9.01 -2.20 9.76
N PHE A 91 8.56 -1.59 8.66
CA PHE A 91 7.54 -0.54 8.71
C PHE A 91 6.19 -1.07 9.21
N GLY A 92 5.77 -2.24 8.73
CA GLY A 92 4.59 -2.95 9.23
C GLY A 92 4.67 -3.25 10.73
N GLY A 93 5.86 -3.60 11.20
CA GLY A 93 6.15 -3.82 12.64
C GLY A 93 5.88 -2.59 13.50
N VAL A 94 6.13 -1.38 12.99
CA VAL A 94 5.78 -0.12 13.69
C VAL A 94 4.26 0.02 13.85
N GLY A 95 3.49 -0.26 12.80
CA GLY A 95 2.03 -0.24 12.84
C GLY A 95 1.47 -1.28 13.81
N LEU A 96 2.00 -2.49 13.76
CA LEU A 96 1.60 -3.57 14.66
C LEU A 96 1.90 -3.24 16.13
N ALA A 97 3.11 -2.76 16.44
CA ALA A 97 3.49 -2.39 17.81
C ALA A 97 2.62 -1.26 18.36
N THR A 98 2.35 -0.24 17.55
CA THR A 98 1.48 0.88 17.92
C THR A 98 0.05 0.41 18.23
N SER A 99 -0.49 -0.46 17.37
CA SER A 99 -1.85 -1.02 17.55
C SER A 99 -1.93 -1.93 18.77
N TRP A 100 -0.95 -2.81 18.95
CA TRP A 100 -0.89 -3.71 20.11
C TRP A 100 -0.82 -2.93 21.43
N TYR A 101 0.07 -1.93 21.49
CA TYR A 101 0.19 -1.04 22.65
C TYR A 101 -1.11 -0.29 22.91
N THR A 102 -1.74 0.26 21.87
CA THR A 102 -3.00 1.01 21.98
C THR A 102 -4.13 0.12 22.49
N MET A 103 -4.28 -1.10 21.98
CA MET A 103 -5.24 -2.09 22.49
C MET A 103 -4.97 -2.43 23.96
N GLY A 104 -3.71 -2.52 24.38
CA GLY A 104 -3.32 -2.74 25.78
C GLY A 104 -3.73 -1.60 26.69
N VAL A 105 -3.47 -0.36 26.29
CA VAL A 105 -3.91 0.84 27.04
C VAL A 105 -5.44 0.92 27.08
N ALA A 106 -6.12 0.48 26.04
CA ALA A 106 -7.57 0.40 25.95
C ALA A 106 -8.18 -0.75 26.78
N LYS A 107 -7.34 -1.49 27.51
CA LYS A 107 -7.75 -2.60 28.41
C LYS A 107 -8.38 -3.79 27.68
N ILE A 108 -8.06 -3.98 26.41
CA ILE A 108 -8.37 -5.22 25.71
C ILE A 108 -7.58 -6.36 26.39
N THR A 109 -8.22 -7.47 26.71
CA THR A 109 -7.57 -8.59 27.41
C THR A 109 -6.48 -9.23 26.53
N PHE A 110 -5.45 -9.81 27.15
CA PHE A 110 -4.30 -10.36 26.43
C PHE A 110 -4.67 -11.36 25.31
N PRO A 111 -5.59 -12.34 25.54
CA PRO A 111 -5.96 -13.26 24.46
C PRO A 111 -6.51 -12.55 23.22
N TRP A 112 -7.39 -11.56 23.40
CA TRP A 112 -7.93 -10.78 22.29
C TRP A 112 -6.86 -9.88 21.65
N ARG A 113 -5.96 -9.26 22.44
CA ARG A 113 -4.84 -8.48 21.87
C ARG A 113 -3.96 -9.35 20.99
N LEU A 114 -3.59 -10.54 21.46
CA LEU A 114 -2.76 -11.48 20.72
C LEU A 114 -3.46 -11.94 19.43
N THR A 115 -4.74 -12.32 19.51
CA THR A 115 -5.53 -12.73 18.35
C THR A 115 -5.56 -11.63 17.28
N PHE A 116 -5.89 -10.40 17.67
CA PHE A 116 -5.96 -9.29 16.72
C PHE A 116 -4.58 -8.82 16.25
N ALA A 117 -3.54 -8.95 17.07
CA ALA A 117 -2.17 -8.70 16.63
C ALA A 117 -1.74 -9.70 15.55
N ILE A 118 -2.07 -10.98 15.67
CA ILE A 118 -1.81 -11.99 14.64
C ILE A 118 -2.59 -11.66 13.35
N ILE A 119 -3.87 -11.32 13.47
CA ILE A 119 -4.71 -10.94 12.31
C ILE A 119 -4.13 -9.71 11.59
N ILE A 120 -3.78 -8.66 12.33
CA ILE A 120 -3.18 -7.43 11.78
C ILE A 120 -1.81 -7.75 11.15
N ALA A 121 -0.99 -8.58 11.80
CA ALA A 121 0.31 -8.98 11.26
C ALA A 121 0.17 -9.73 9.92
N ILE A 122 -0.77 -10.67 9.81
CA ILE A 122 -1.09 -11.35 8.55
C ILE A 122 -1.56 -10.35 7.49
N ALA A 123 -2.41 -9.39 7.86
CA ALA A 123 -2.91 -8.38 6.94
C ALA A 123 -1.79 -7.45 6.44
N LEU A 124 -0.81 -7.12 7.28
CA LEU A 124 0.37 -6.31 6.92
C LEU A 124 1.36 -7.04 5.98
N CYS A 125 1.27 -8.37 5.87
CA CYS A 125 2.15 -9.13 4.96
C CYS A 125 1.80 -8.95 3.48
N TYR A 126 0.58 -8.52 3.17
CA TYR A 126 0.13 -8.39 1.78
C TYR A 126 -1.04 -7.41 1.63
N PRO A 127 -1.04 -6.56 0.60
CA PRO A 127 0.00 -6.35 -0.42
C PRO A 127 1.25 -5.66 0.16
N ARG A 128 2.45 -6.15 -0.17
CA ARG A 128 3.71 -5.69 0.44
C ARG A 128 4.04 -4.23 0.12
N HIS A 129 3.70 -3.77 -1.08
CA HIS A 129 3.89 -2.36 -1.48
C HIS A 129 2.89 -1.40 -0.83
N LYS A 130 1.83 -1.91 -0.19
CA LYS A 130 0.80 -1.12 0.51
C LYS A 130 0.98 -1.07 2.04
N VAL A 131 2.04 -1.65 2.56
CA VAL A 131 2.30 -1.69 4.00
C VAL A 131 2.42 -0.29 4.65
N TYR A 132 2.85 0.70 3.87
CA TYR A 132 2.99 2.09 4.35
C TYR A 132 1.62 2.68 4.68
N GLU A 133 0.68 2.58 3.76
CA GLU A 133 -0.70 3.02 3.90
C GLU A 133 -1.40 2.31 5.06
N GLN A 134 -1.25 1.00 5.12
CA GLN A 134 -1.79 0.15 6.18
C GLN A 134 -1.26 0.59 7.55
N THR A 135 0.04 0.76 7.68
CA THR A 135 0.71 1.19 8.92
C THR A 135 0.25 2.59 9.35
N LEU A 136 0.18 3.54 8.40
CA LEU A 136 -0.27 4.90 8.71
C LEU A 136 -1.71 4.93 9.22
N SER A 137 -2.60 4.10 8.67
CA SER A 137 -3.97 3.99 9.18
C SER A 137 -4.03 3.50 10.63
N LEU A 138 -3.17 2.57 11.01
CA LEU A 138 -3.06 2.06 12.39
C LEU A 138 -2.46 3.11 13.36
N ILE A 139 -1.47 3.87 12.90
CA ILE A 139 -0.90 5.00 13.66
C ILE A 139 -1.97 6.07 13.90
N LEU A 140 -2.80 6.34 12.89
CA LEU A 140 -3.90 7.30 13.01
C LEU A 140 -4.91 6.87 14.08
N VAL A 141 -5.31 5.60 14.11
CA VAL A 141 -6.15 5.06 15.21
C VAL A 141 -5.53 5.35 16.56
N SER A 142 -4.24 5.09 16.70
CA SER A 142 -3.52 5.23 17.97
C SER A 142 -3.48 6.67 18.44
N ILE A 143 -3.11 7.62 17.58
CA ILE A 143 -3.02 9.03 17.99
C ILE A 143 -4.40 9.62 18.31
N ILE A 144 -5.45 9.28 17.54
CA ILE A 144 -6.83 9.71 17.83
C ILE A 144 -7.26 9.15 19.20
N TYR A 145 -7.00 7.88 19.48
CA TYR A 145 -7.32 7.29 20.78
C TYR A 145 -6.63 8.04 21.94
N PHE A 146 -5.34 8.37 21.79
CA PHE A 146 -4.62 9.14 22.82
C PHE A 146 -5.13 10.56 22.96
N ILE A 147 -5.60 11.22 21.90
CA ILE A 147 -6.26 12.53 22.02
C ILE A 147 -7.59 12.39 22.75
N LEU A 148 -8.40 11.39 22.43
CA LEU A 148 -9.67 11.13 23.12
C LEU A 148 -9.49 10.91 24.63
N LEU A 149 -8.36 10.33 25.07
CA LEU A 149 -8.01 10.21 26.50
C LEU A 149 -7.61 11.54 27.15
N SER A 150 -7.15 12.52 26.40
CA SER A 150 -6.68 13.81 26.91
C SER A 150 -6.88 14.91 25.85
N PRO A 151 -8.13 15.34 25.62
CA PRO A 151 -8.49 16.19 24.50
C PRO A 151 -7.81 17.56 24.47
N SER A 152 -7.46 18.11 25.63
CA SER A 152 -6.85 19.43 25.76
C SER A 152 -5.33 19.42 25.85
N SER A 153 -4.67 18.29 25.55
CA SER A 153 -3.22 18.16 25.62
C SER A 153 -2.54 18.78 24.40
N ILE A 154 -1.93 19.94 24.56
CA ILE A 154 -1.15 20.65 23.54
C ILE A 154 -0.08 19.72 22.92
N LYS A 155 0.65 18.98 23.77
CA LYS A 155 1.69 18.05 23.31
C LYS A 155 1.15 16.97 22.36
N ARG A 156 -0.04 16.43 22.64
CA ARG A 156 -0.65 15.39 21.79
C ARG A 156 -1.12 15.95 20.45
N TRP A 157 -1.69 17.16 20.44
CA TRP A 157 -2.10 17.83 19.23
C TRP A 157 -0.89 18.22 18.35
N PHE A 158 0.18 18.72 18.95
CA PHE A 158 1.43 18.98 18.22
C PHE A 158 1.98 17.70 17.60
N PHE A 159 2.04 16.60 18.37
CA PHE A 159 2.52 15.32 17.87
C PHE A 159 1.58 14.73 16.80
N PHE A 160 0.26 14.93 16.93
CA PHE A 160 -0.68 14.57 15.86
C PHE A 160 -0.39 15.34 14.57
N GLY A 161 -0.11 16.64 14.68
CA GLY A 161 0.33 17.44 13.53
C GLY A 161 1.60 16.88 12.89
N ILE A 162 2.63 16.56 13.68
CA ILE A 162 3.87 15.94 13.15
C ILE A 162 3.55 14.66 12.39
N LEU A 163 2.75 13.76 12.97
CA LEU A 163 2.36 12.51 12.30
C LEU A 163 1.53 12.77 11.02
N THR A 164 0.70 13.82 11.00
CA THR A 164 -0.02 14.24 9.78
C THR A 164 0.96 14.68 8.68
N GLY A 165 1.96 15.49 9.02
CA GLY A 165 2.99 15.91 8.07
C GLY A 165 3.84 14.75 7.57
N ILE A 166 4.25 13.84 8.45
CA ILE A 166 4.95 12.61 8.08
C ILE A 166 4.07 11.72 7.20
N ALA A 167 2.78 11.55 7.53
CA ALA A 167 1.87 10.78 6.70
C ALA A 167 1.77 11.37 5.29
N ALA A 168 1.70 12.70 5.16
CA ALA A 168 1.73 13.39 3.87
C ALA A 168 3.06 13.20 3.12
N PHE A 169 4.18 13.08 3.82
CA PHE A 169 5.49 12.77 3.22
C PHE A 169 5.54 11.36 2.63
N PHE A 170 4.85 10.38 3.23
CA PHE A 170 4.71 9.02 2.70
C PHE A 170 3.64 8.90 1.61
N GLY A 171 2.63 9.78 1.64
CA GLY A 171 1.58 9.86 0.65
C GLY A 171 0.64 11.04 0.95
N ARG A 172 0.53 12.00 0.01
CA ARG A 172 -0.30 13.20 0.16
C ARG A 172 -1.73 12.92 0.58
N ASN A 173 -2.33 11.88 0.01
CA ASN A 173 -3.67 11.40 0.36
C ASN A 173 -3.78 11.00 1.84
N HIS A 174 -2.73 10.40 2.43
CA HIS A 174 -2.73 10.04 3.85
C HIS A 174 -2.73 11.28 4.74
N GLY A 175 -1.96 12.32 4.37
CA GLY A 175 -2.03 13.61 5.04
C GLY A 175 -3.45 14.18 5.04
N VAL A 176 -4.15 14.12 3.90
CA VAL A 176 -5.56 14.55 3.78
C VAL A 176 -6.47 13.72 4.68
N PHE A 177 -6.31 12.38 4.74
CA PHE A 177 -7.11 11.52 5.61
C PHE A 177 -6.89 11.83 7.09
N PHE A 178 -5.65 12.13 7.49
CA PHE A 178 -5.34 12.57 8.85
C PHE A 178 -6.02 13.90 9.19
N VAL A 179 -6.01 14.88 8.26
CA VAL A 179 -6.70 16.18 8.45
C VAL A 179 -8.21 15.98 8.54
N ILE A 180 -8.83 15.18 7.65
CA ILE A 180 -10.28 14.91 7.72
C ILE A 180 -10.63 14.24 9.06
N SER A 181 -9.85 13.25 9.50
CA SER A 181 -10.04 12.61 10.80
C SER A 181 -9.91 13.60 11.96
N ALA A 182 -8.94 14.55 11.89
CA ALA A 182 -8.78 15.59 12.88
C ALA A 182 -10.00 16.54 12.93
N LEU A 183 -10.56 16.91 11.78
CA LEU A 183 -11.76 17.76 11.70
C LEU A 183 -12.98 17.07 12.32
N ILE A 184 -13.22 15.79 12.01
CA ILE A 184 -14.32 15.03 12.59
C ILE A 184 -14.10 14.84 14.10
N LEU A 185 -12.86 14.61 14.53
CA LEU A 185 -12.49 14.53 15.94
C LEU A 185 -12.76 15.86 16.68
N VAL A 186 -12.40 17.01 16.09
CA VAL A 186 -12.70 18.33 16.66
C VAL A 186 -14.21 18.54 16.80
N LEU A 187 -14.99 18.18 15.78
CA LEU A 187 -16.46 18.24 15.85
C LEU A 187 -17.01 17.39 17.01
N TYR A 188 -16.52 16.16 17.15
CA TYR A 188 -16.89 15.29 18.27
C TYR A 188 -16.54 15.92 19.62
N LEU A 189 -15.31 16.42 19.80
CA LEU A 189 -14.85 17.04 21.06
C LEU A 189 -15.59 18.33 21.39
N TRP A 190 -16.05 19.07 20.37
CA TRP A 190 -16.89 20.26 20.54
C TRP A 190 -18.28 19.86 21.06
N ILE A 191 -18.93 18.86 20.47
CA ILE A 191 -20.23 18.33 20.93
C ILE A 191 -20.11 17.79 22.37
N ASP A 192 -19.02 17.07 22.64
CA ASP A 192 -18.70 16.51 23.95
C ASP A 192 -18.33 17.56 25.00
N LYS A 193 -18.15 18.82 24.60
CA LYS A 193 -17.70 19.94 25.47
C LYS A 193 -16.37 19.69 26.17
N SER A 194 -15.55 18.78 25.66
CA SER A 194 -14.25 18.45 26.23
C SER A 194 -13.08 19.25 25.62
N LEU A 195 -13.36 20.02 24.57
CA LEU A 195 -12.37 20.85 23.88
C LEU A 195 -12.14 22.15 24.64
N LYS A 196 -10.93 22.33 25.21
CA LYS A 196 -10.50 23.58 25.87
C LYS A 196 -9.45 24.28 25.01
N ASN A 197 -9.53 25.60 24.91
CA ASN A 197 -8.58 26.44 24.16
C ASN A 197 -8.36 25.97 22.69
N PRO A 198 -9.43 25.86 21.87
CA PRO A 198 -9.34 25.28 20.52
C PRO A 198 -8.34 26.00 19.62
N ARG A 199 -8.19 27.32 19.75
CA ARG A 199 -7.22 28.12 18.99
C ARG A 199 -5.78 27.64 19.21
N ASN A 200 -5.37 27.42 20.46
CA ASN A 200 -4.02 27.00 20.78
C ASN A 200 -3.76 25.57 20.31
N LEU A 201 -4.77 24.68 20.41
CA LEU A 201 -4.67 23.32 19.91
C LEU A 201 -4.54 23.29 18.39
N ALA A 202 -5.32 24.12 17.67
CA ALA A 202 -5.22 24.26 16.21
C ALA A 202 -3.84 24.78 15.77
N LEU A 203 -3.33 25.82 16.44
CA LEU A 203 -1.99 26.35 16.15
C LEU A 203 -0.91 25.29 16.36
N CYS A 204 -0.97 24.53 17.47
CA CYS A 204 -0.01 23.44 17.72
C CYS A 204 -0.12 22.33 16.69
N TYR A 205 -1.33 21.95 16.27
CA TYR A 205 -1.54 20.95 15.23
C TYR A 205 -0.95 21.42 13.88
N ILE A 206 -1.24 22.65 13.45
CA ILE A 206 -0.72 23.23 12.20
C ILE A 206 0.81 23.33 12.25
N THR A 207 1.39 23.82 13.36
CA THR A 207 2.85 23.86 13.53
C THR A 207 3.45 22.47 13.45
N GLY A 208 2.79 21.47 14.06
CA GLY A 208 3.20 20.08 13.94
C GLY A 208 3.20 19.59 12.50
N ILE A 209 2.16 19.91 11.69
CA ILE A 209 2.11 19.55 10.27
C ILE A 209 3.31 20.13 9.53
N ILE A 210 3.61 21.40 9.72
CA ILE A 210 4.75 22.08 9.10
C ILE A 210 6.06 21.35 9.43
N VAL A 211 6.27 21.03 10.70
CA VAL A 211 7.47 20.30 11.15
C VAL A 211 7.55 18.91 10.54
N GLY A 212 6.43 18.15 10.53
CA GLY A 212 6.41 16.80 9.97
C GLY A 212 6.56 16.76 8.44
N TYR A 213 6.11 17.81 7.74
CA TYR A 213 6.20 17.92 6.28
C TYR A 213 7.43 18.72 5.80
N LEU A 214 8.29 19.14 6.73
CA LEU A 214 9.47 19.97 6.46
C LEU A 214 10.37 19.42 5.34
N PRO A 215 10.62 18.11 5.18
CA PRO A 215 11.42 17.59 4.07
C PRO A 215 10.87 18.01 2.69
N ILE A 216 9.56 17.89 2.47
CA ILE A 216 8.93 18.28 1.20
C ILE A 216 8.92 19.80 1.04
N LEU A 217 8.61 20.54 2.11
CA LEU A 217 8.63 22.01 2.06
C LEU A 217 10.02 22.53 1.70
N SER A 218 11.08 21.90 2.20
CA SER A 218 12.46 22.24 1.85
C SER A 218 12.74 21.95 0.37
N LEU A 219 12.33 20.79 -0.16
CA LEU A 219 12.50 20.45 -1.57
C LEU A 219 11.73 21.44 -2.47
N ILE A 220 10.47 21.75 -2.16
CA ILE A 220 9.69 22.73 -2.92
C ILE A 220 10.34 24.13 -2.88
N SER A 221 10.95 24.52 -1.77
CA SER A 221 11.55 25.84 -1.59
C SER A 221 12.89 25.98 -2.31
N PHE A 222 13.74 24.95 -2.26
CA PHE A 222 15.14 25.04 -2.71
C PHE A 222 15.44 24.33 -4.03
N ASP A 223 14.55 23.45 -4.52
CA ASP A 223 14.71 22.73 -5.79
C ASP A 223 13.60 23.14 -6.76
N GLN A 224 13.96 23.97 -7.75
CA GLN A 224 13.01 24.47 -8.74
C GLN A 224 12.41 23.34 -9.60
N GLN A 225 13.21 22.36 -10.00
CA GLN A 225 12.74 21.26 -10.82
C GLN A 225 11.78 20.39 -10.04
N PHE A 226 12.12 20.02 -8.78
CA PHE A 226 11.21 19.28 -7.92
C PHE A 226 9.88 20.03 -7.72
N ARG A 227 9.93 21.33 -7.49
CA ARG A 227 8.72 22.15 -7.31
C ARG A 227 7.79 22.09 -8.50
N VAL A 228 8.32 22.23 -9.73
CA VAL A 228 7.52 22.17 -10.96
C VAL A 228 6.89 20.79 -11.12
N GLU A 229 7.67 19.72 -11.04
CA GLU A 229 7.19 18.36 -11.21
C GLU A 229 6.22 17.94 -10.07
N PHE A 230 6.45 18.44 -8.86
CA PHE A 230 5.54 18.21 -7.73
C PHE A 230 4.18 18.84 -7.96
N ILE A 231 4.13 20.12 -8.40
CA ILE A 231 2.87 20.81 -8.71
C ILE A 231 2.15 20.10 -9.86
N ASP A 232 2.86 19.74 -10.91
CA ASP A 232 2.32 18.98 -12.05
C ASP A 232 1.75 17.63 -11.59
N SER A 233 2.44 16.92 -10.70
CA SER A 233 1.96 15.66 -10.15
C SER A 233 0.69 15.81 -9.32
N VAL A 234 0.48 16.95 -8.65
CA VAL A 234 -0.77 17.24 -7.92
C VAL A 234 -1.91 17.54 -8.88
N LEU A 235 -1.66 18.37 -9.90
CA LEU A 235 -2.69 18.77 -10.87
C LEU A 235 -3.10 17.61 -11.78
N SER A 236 -2.17 16.76 -12.16
CA SER A 236 -2.45 15.60 -13.04
C SER A 236 -3.39 14.57 -12.40
N VAL A 237 -3.37 14.41 -11.08
CA VAL A 237 -4.29 13.50 -10.36
C VAL A 237 -5.76 13.84 -10.64
N LEU A 238 -6.09 15.11 -10.86
CA LEU A 238 -7.45 15.54 -11.19
C LEU A 238 -7.94 15.01 -12.55
N ASN A 239 -7.01 14.63 -13.43
CA ASN A 239 -7.30 14.09 -14.76
C ASN A 239 -7.25 12.56 -14.83
N TRP A 240 -6.79 11.89 -13.76
CA TRP A 240 -6.64 10.45 -13.74
C TRP A 240 -7.93 9.78 -13.28
N GLN A 241 -8.64 9.15 -14.22
CA GLN A 241 -9.85 8.39 -13.94
C GLN A 241 -9.56 6.89 -14.03
N LEU A 242 -9.08 6.31 -12.95
CA LEU A 242 -8.82 4.87 -12.83
C LEU A 242 -9.78 4.18 -11.85
N SER A 243 -10.95 4.75 -11.62
CA SER A 243 -11.95 4.14 -10.74
C SER A 243 -12.39 2.76 -11.24
N LEU A 244 -12.51 1.82 -10.32
CA LEU A 244 -13.02 0.48 -10.57
C LEU A 244 -14.37 0.29 -9.90
N PRO A 245 -15.32 -0.39 -10.56
CA PRO A 245 -16.62 -0.67 -9.96
C PRO A 245 -16.48 -1.59 -8.75
N MET A 246 -17.33 -1.37 -7.74
CA MET A 246 -17.35 -2.23 -6.55
C MET A 246 -17.78 -3.66 -6.92
N PRO A 247 -17.09 -4.69 -6.40
CA PRO A 247 -17.36 -6.10 -6.68
C PRO A 247 -18.53 -6.61 -5.82
N PHE A 248 -19.67 -5.96 -5.92
CA PHE A 248 -20.87 -6.41 -5.20
C PHE A 248 -21.41 -7.73 -5.76
N PHE A 249 -21.93 -8.59 -4.87
CA PHE A 249 -22.40 -9.93 -5.19
C PHE A 249 -23.48 -9.95 -6.30
N TRP A 250 -24.31 -8.90 -6.44
CA TRP A 250 -25.31 -8.78 -7.53
C TRP A 250 -24.73 -8.42 -8.90
N ARG A 251 -23.44 -8.08 -8.98
CA ARG A 251 -22.76 -7.79 -10.25
C ARG A 251 -22.01 -9.00 -10.80
N MET A 252 -21.97 -10.09 -10.04
CA MET A 252 -21.21 -11.26 -10.41
C MET A 252 -22.00 -12.18 -11.33
N ASN A 253 -21.31 -12.73 -12.33
CA ASN A 253 -21.85 -13.81 -13.14
C ASN A 253 -21.58 -15.16 -12.46
N TYR A 254 -22.62 -15.85 -12.03
CA TYR A 254 -22.55 -17.14 -11.33
C TYR A 254 -22.62 -18.36 -12.27
N SER A 255 -22.60 -18.18 -13.59
CA SER A 255 -22.73 -19.27 -14.57
C SER A 255 -21.57 -20.30 -14.49
N SER A 256 -20.41 -19.89 -14.01
CA SER A 256 -19.23 -20.77 -13.83
C SER A 256 -19.20 -21.50 -12.48
N GLY A 257 -20.26 -21.40 -11.67
CA GLY A 257 -20.31 -21.99 -10.35
C GLY A 257 -19.48 -21.23 -9.30
N VAL A 258 -19.49 -21.76 -8.07
CA VAL A 258 -18.69 -21.20 -6.96
C VAL A 258 -17.27 -21.76 -7.03
N ASN A 259 -16.32 -20.93 -7.36
CA ASN A 259 -14.90 -21.25 -7.39
C ASN A 259 -14.10 -20.29 -6.51
N PHE A 260 -12.78 -20.45 -6.48
CA PHE A 260 -11.89 -19.64 -5.66
C PHE A 260 -11.97 -18.13 -5.99
N ASP A 261 -12.06 -17.78 -7.27
CA ASP A 261 -12.14 -16.37 -7.69
C ASP A 261 -13.51 -15.78 -7.34
N THR A 262 -14.57 -16.60 -7.38
CA THR A 262 -15.90 -16.27 -6.85
C THR A 262 -15.84 -15.92 -5.36
N ILE A 263 -15.16 -16.76 -4.56
CA ILE A 263 -15.00 -16.54 -3.11
C ILE A 263 -14.21 -15.25 -2.85
N ASN A 264 -13.13 -15.01 -3.59
CA ASN A 264 -12.36 -13.78 -3.49
C ASN A 264 -13.23 -12.55 -3.80
N TYR A 265 -13.92 -12.56 -4.94
CA TYR A 265 -14.80 -11.46 -5.37
C TYR A 265 -15.89 -11.17 -4.34
N LEU A 266 -16.58 -12.21 -3.86
CA LEU A 266 -17.62 -12.07 -2.84
C LEU A 266 -17.07 -11.53 -1.52
N SER A 267 -15.92 -12.03 -1.06
CA SER A 267 -15.30 -11.58 0.18
C SER A 267 -14.90 -10.11 0.09
N VAL A 268 -14.29 -9.70 -1.02
CA VAL A 268 -13.90 -8.31 -1.27
C VAL A 268 -15.14 -7.40 -1.32
N GLY A 269 -16.20 -7.81 -2.02
CA GLY A 269 -17.46 -7.07 -2.08
C GLY A 269 -18.17 -6.94 -0.74
N LEU A 270 -18.15 -8.00 0.07
CA LEU A 270 -18.72 -7.97 1.42
C LEU A 270 -17.91 -7.07 2.37
N VAL A 271 -16.58 -7.04 2.23
CA VAL A 271 -15.74 -6.10 3.00
C VAL A 271 -16.11 -4.65 2.71
N CYS A 272 -16.41 -4.32 1.44
CA CYS A 272 -16.87 -2.98 1.06
C CYS A 272 -18.20 -2.57 1.73
N ILE A 273 -19.01 -3.53 2.18
CA ILE A 273 -20.25 -3.27 2.93
C ILE A 273 -19.98 -3.25 4.44
N LEU A 274 -19.20 -4.21 4.93
CA LEU A 274 -18.96 -4.39 6.37
C LEU A 274 -18.09 -3.29 6.96
N ALA A 275 -17.06 -2.82 6.26
CA ALA A 275 -16.16 -1.82 6.79
C ALA A 275 -16.87 -0.50 7.12
N PRO A 276 -17.64 0.13 6.19
CA PRO A 276 -18.41 1.33 6.54
C PRO A 276 -19.45 1.05 7.63
N LEU A 277 -20.10 -0.11 7.64
CA LEU A 277 -21.06 -0.44 8.69
C LEU A 277 -20.41 -0.48 10.08
N VAL A 278 -19.24 -1.11 10.22
CA VAL A 278 -18.48 -1.14 11.47
C VAL A 278 -18.09 0.26 11.92
N TYR A 279 -17.61 1.11 10.99
CA TYR A 279 -17.22 2.48 11.32
C TYR A 279 -18.43 3.34 11.71
N LEU A 280 -19.56 3.22 11.00
CA LEU A 280 -20.78 3.95 11.34
C LEU A 280 -21.34 3.54 12.71
N ILE A 281 -21.34 2.24 13.04
CA ILE A 281 -21.72 1.76 14.37
C ILE A 281 -20.80 2.38 15.44
N GLY A 282 -19.50 2.37 15.22
CA GLY A 282 -18.54 2.93 16.17
C GLY A 282 -18.69 4.43 16.37
N LEU A 283 -18.90 5.20 15.30
CA LEU A 283 -19.19 6.63 15.39
C LEU A 283 -20.51 6.89 16.11
N PHE A 284 -21.56 6.15 15.76
CA PHE A 284 -22.86 6.28 16.41
C PHE A 284 -22.76 6.08 17.94
N ILE A 285 -22.06 5.03 18.39
CA ILE A 285 -21.83 4.78 19.80
C ILE A 285 -21.02 5.91 20.42
N LEU A 286 -19.95 6.37 19.77
CA LEU A 286 -19.11 7.45 20.26
C LEU A 286 -19.92 8.75 20.45
N PHE A 287 -20.70 9.15 19.45
CA PHE A 287 -21.51 10.38 19.52
C PHE A 287 -22.68 10.28 20.51
N ILE A 288 -23.35 9.12 20.60
CA ILE A 288 -24.41 8.93 21.62
C ILE A 288 -23.84 9.07 23.04
N THR A 289 -22.65 8.54 23.31
CA THR A 289 -22.02 8.68 24.64
C THR A 289 -21.68 10.11 24.96
N ALA A 290 -21.31 10.94 23.96
CA ALA A 290 -21.12 12.38 24.13
C ALA A 290 -22.43 13.09 24.47
N PHE A 291 -23.50 12.86 23.70
CA PHE A 291 -24.81 13.49 23.94
C PHE A 291 -25.41 13.11 25.31
N LYS A 292 -25.29 11.85 25.71
CA LYS A 292 -25.79 11.37 27.01
C LYS A 292 -24.90 11.75 28.19
N ARG A 293 -23.75 12.40 27.96
CA ARG A 293 -22.72 12.67 28.97
C ARG A 293 -22.34 11.44 29.78
N GLY A 294 -22.39 10.28 29.13
CA GLY A 294 -22.11 8.99 29.75
C GLY A 294 -20.63 8.82 30.11
N SER A 295 -20.35 7.90 31.00
CA SER A 295 -18.97 7.52 31.31
C SER A 295 -18.30 6.93 30.08
N LYS A 296 -17.20 7.52 29.65
CA LYS A 296 -16.40 7.04 28.50
C LYS A 296 -15.47 5.94 28.98
N ASN A 297 -15.78 4.72 28.60
CA ASN A 297 -14.84 3.66 28.83
C ASN A 297 -13.80 3.56 27.71
N HIS A 298 -12.67 2.94 28.02
CA HIS A 298 -11.54 2.83 27.10
C HIS A 298 -11.88 2.09 25.79
N THR A 299 -12.77 1.10 25.84
CA THR A 299 -13.17 0.32 24.66
C THR A 299 -14.05 1.13 23.71
N VAL A 300 -14.96 1.98 24.23
CA VAL A 300 -15.76 2.91 23.40
C VAL A 300 -14.87 3.96 22.74
N LEU A 301 -13.89 4.51 23.48
CA LEU A 301 -12.94 5.48 22.90
C LEU A 301 -12.07 4.83 21.81
N LEU A 302 -11.65 3.57 21.99
CA LEU A 302 -10.88 2.84 20.99
C LEU A 302 -11.73 2.54 19.74
N LEU A 303 -12.97 2.10 19.92
CA LEU A 303 -13.93 1.89 18.82
C LEU A 303 -14.15 3.17 18.03
N GLY A 304 -14.38 4.29 18.74
CA GLY A 304 -14.53 5.61 18.12
C GLY A 304 -13.27 6.05 17.37
N ALA A 305 -12.09 5.85 17.95
CA ALA A 305 -10.82 6.19 17.32
C ALA A 305 -10.58 5.38 16.02
N ALA A 306 -10.86 4.08 16.04
CA ALA A 306 -10.76 3.22 14.86
C ALA A 306 -11.76 3.64 13.77
N SER A 307 -12.96 4.05 14.15
CA SER A 307 -13.99 4.52 13.21
C SER A 307 -13.65 5.90 12.62
N LEU A 308 -13.15 6.84 13.45
CA LEU A 308 -12.69 8.16 13.00
C LEU A 308 -11.50 8.06 12.03
N ALA A 309 -10.58 7.14 12.29
CA ALA A 309 -9.44 6.89 11.41
C ALA A 309 -9.86 6.16 10.13
N GLY A 310 -10.70 5.13 10.24
CA GLY A 310 -11.05 4.27 9.11
C GLY A 310 -11.99 4.93 8.09
N LEU A 311 -12.88 5.83 8.53
CA LEU A 311 -13.87 6.45 7.65
C LEU A 311 -13.24 7.20 6.45
N PRO A 312 -12.26 8.11 6.62
CA PRO A 312 -11.61 8.75 5.47
C PRO A 312 -10.83 7.78 4.58
N TYR A 313 -10.26 6.72 5.15
CA TYR A 313 -9.53 5.71 4.40
C TYR A 313 -10.43 4.88 3.48
N LEU A 314 -11.75 4.81 3.72
CA LEU A 314 -12.71 4.16 2.80
C LEU A 314 -12.69 4.76 1.40
N HIS A 315 -12.24 6.01 1.25
CA HIS A 315 -12.05 6.61 -0.08
C HIS A 315 -11.21 5.71 -0.99
N GLN A 316 -10.13 5.13 -0.48
CA GLN A 316 -9.26 4.22 -1.25
C GLN A 316 -10.01 2.97 -1.75
N ALA A 317 -10.84 2.38 -0.87
CA ALA A 317 -11.64 1.20 -1.23
C ALA A 317 -12.74 1.52 -2.24
N PHE A 318 -13.30 2.74 -2.18
CA PHE A 318 -14.45 3.12 -3.02
C PHE A 318 -14.04 3.73 -4.37
N ASP A 319 -12.86 4.32 -4.43
CA ASP A 319 -12.30 4.82 -5.69
C ASP A 319 -11.84 3.65 -6.59
N ARG A 320 -11.11 2.69 -6.00
CA ARG A 320 -10.65 1.48 -6.69
C ARG A 320 -10.90 0.24 -5.84
N ALA A 321 -11.97 -0.47 -6.14
CA ALA A 321 -12.42 -1.60 -5.34
C ALA A 321 -11.70 -2.93 -5.70
N ASP A 322 -10.39 -2.89 -5.92
CA ASP A 322 -9.55 -4.08 -5.94
C ASP A 322 -9.01 -4.41 -4.53
N PHE A 323 -8.51 -5.62 -4.35
CA PHE A 323 -8.00 -6.07 -3.05
C PHE A 323 -6.88 -5.17 -2.50
N GLY A 324 -5.99 -4.67 -3.36
CA GLY A 324 -4.87 -3.82 -2.95
C GLY A 324 -5.33 -2.52 -2.28
N HIS A 325 -6.34 -1.87 -2.85
CA HIS A 325 -6.90 -0.62 -2.32
C HIS A 325 -7.79 -0.85 -1.09
N ILE A 326 -8.52 -1.96 -1.06
CA ILE A 326 -9.30 -2.34 0.13
C ILE A 326 -8.37 -2.65 1.30
N ALA A 327 -7.28 -3.37 1.09
CA ALA A 327 -6.31 -3.70 2.12
C ALA A 327 -5.70 -2.45 2.79
N GLN A 328 -5.55 -1.33 2.07
CA GLN A 328 -5.07 -0.07 2.63
C GLN A 328 -6.04 0.56 3.62
N SER A 329 -7.34 0.34 3.43
CA SER A 329 -8.40 1.12 4.07
C SER A 329 -9.04 0.43 5.28
N ILE A 330 -8.88 -0.89 5.43
CA ILE A 330 -9.69 -1.64 6.41
C ILE A 330 -8.92 -2.14 7.64
N LEU A 331 -7.65 -1.87 7.79
CA LEU A 331 -6.93 -2.29 9.01
C LEU A 331 -7.55 -1.73 10.30
N PRO A 332 -8.04 -0.49 10.35
CA PRO A 332 -8.78 0.00 11.50
C PRO A 332 -10.01 -0.83 11.88
N VAL A 333 -10.63 -1.57 10.91
CA VAL A 333 -11.78 -2.47 11.19
C VAL A 333 -11.41 -3.53 12.22
N PHE A 334 -10.22 -4.11 12.15
CA PHE A 334 -9.79 -5.14 13.10
C PHE A 334 -9.72 -4.59 14.52
N ILE A 335 -9.22 -3.36 14.69
CA ILE A 335 -9.19 -2.70 16.01
C ILE A 335 -10.61 -2.36 16.48
N ALA A 336 -11.48 -1.91 15.56
CA ALA A 336 -12.88 -1.63 15.87
C ALA A 336 -13.61 -2.89 16.32
N ILE A 337 -13.44 -4.03 15.63
CA ILE A 337 -14.03 -5.32 16.00
C ILE A 337 -13.49 -5.79 17.36
N ALA A 338 -12.20 -5.66 17.63
CA ALA A 338 -11.62 -5.98 18.94
C ALA A 338 -12.29 -5.19 20.07
N ALA A 339 -12.48 -3.89 19.85
CA ALA A 339 -13.14 -3.01 20.80
C ALA A 339 -14.63 -3.36 20.96
N MET A 340 -15.35 -3.67 19.87
CA MET A 340 -16.75 -4.10 19.88
C MET A 340 -16.95 -5.39 20.67
N ILE A 341 -16.12 -6.41 20.45
CA ILE A 341 -16.19 -7.68 21.21
C ILE A 341 -16.07 -7.40 22.70
N CYS A 342 -15.09 -6.59 23.11
CA CYS A 342 -14.86 -6.28 24.52
C CYS A 342 -15.95 -5.39 25.12
N GLU A 343 -16.57 -4.50 24.34
CA GLU A 343 -17.64 -3.64 24.84
C GLU A 343 -18.97 -4.38 24.98
N PHE A 344 -19.40 -5.04 23.91
CA PHE A 344 -20.71 -5.70 23.88
C PHE A 344 -20.77 -6.97 24.73
N SER A 345 -19.62 -7.59 25.05
CA SER A 345 -19.58 -8.71 26.00
C SER A 345 -20.11 -8.34 27.39
N LYS A 346 -20.09 -7.06 27.75
CA LYS A 346 -20.62 -6.51 29.01
C LYS A 346 -22.16 -6.46 29.04
N HIS A 347 -22.82 -6.53 27.88
CA HIS A 347 -24.26 -6.38 27.74
C HIS A 347 -24.93 -7.73 27.39
N PRO A 348 -25.52 -8.46 28.35
CA PRO A 348 -26.02 -9.81 28.13
C PRO A 348 -27.00 -9.96 26.96
N ARG A 349 -27.87 -8.95 26.75
CA ARG A 349 -28.89 -8.95 25.70
C ARG A 349 -28.31 -8.93 24.28
N PHE A 350 -27.18 -8.27 24.06
CA PHE A 350 -26.57 -8.10 22.75
C PHE A 350 -25.33 -8.97 22.55
N ARG A 351 -24.87 -9.64 23.60
CA ARG A 351 -23.59 -10.36 23.60
C ARG A 351 -23.48 -11.37 22.47
N ILE A 352 -24.47 -12.26 22.35
CA ILE A 352 -24.44 -13.33 21.34
C ILE A 352 -24.50 -12.74 19.93
N ALA A 353 -25.45 -11.85 19.67
CA ALA A 353 -25.59 -11.22 18.36
C ALA A 353 -24.32 -10.45 17.94
N SER A 354 -23.70 -9.76 18.88
CA SER A 354 -22.46 -9.02 18.62
C SER A 354 -21.28 -9.95 18.35
N TYR A 355 -21.15 -11.06 19.08
CA TYR A 355 -20.14 -12.07 18.78
C TYR A 355 -20.33 -12.67 17.38
N ILE A 356 -21.56 -13.04 17.03
CA ILE A 356 -21.88 -13.59 15.70
C ILE A 356 -21.48 -12.56 14.62
N PHE A 357 -21.92 -11.31 14.76
CA PHE A 357 -21.57 -10.24 13.81
C PHE A 357 -20.06 -10.05 13.67
N CYS A 358 -19.34 -9.96 14.80
CA CYS A 358 -17.89 -9.77 14.78
C CYS A 358 -17.16 -10.97 14.18
N ILE A 359 -17.57 -12.20 14.50
CA ILE A 359 -16.97 -13.42 13.94
C ILE A 359 -17.22 -13.50 12.42
N LEU A 360 -18.45 -13.25 11.98
CA LEU A 360 -18.77 -13.23 10.55
C LEU A 360 -17.98 -12.15 9.80
N SER A 361 -17.86 -10.95 10.39
CA SER A 361 -17.04 -9.87 9.82
C SER A 361 -15.57 -10.26 9.69
N LEU A 362 -15.01 -10.91 10.70
CA LEU A 362 -13.64 -11.42 10.67
C LEU A 362 -13.46 -12.53 9.61
N ILE A 363 -14.41 -13.46 9.51
CA ILE A 363 -14.36 -14.52 8.49
C ILE A 363 -14.33 -13.90 7.09
N VAL A 364 -15.20 -12.93 6.82
CA VAL A 364 -15.23 -12.24 5.51
C VAL A 364 -13.93 -11.51 5.24
N CYS A 365 -13.42 -10.72 6.18
CA CYS A 365 -12.15 -10.03 6.03
C CYS A 365 -10.98 -10.99 5.81
N LEU A 366 -10.87 -12.05 6.62
CA LEU A 366 -9.81 -13.05 6.48
C LEU A 366 -9.93 -13.83 5.18
N SER A 367 -11.13 -14.14 4.70
CA SER A 367 -11.33 -14.79 3.41
C SER A 367 -10.79 -13.92 2.26
N ALA A 368 -11.02 -12.60 2.29
CA ALA A 368 -10.47 -11.69 1.28
C ALA A 368 -8.93 -11.69 1.29
N TRP A 369 -8.29 -11.74 2.48
CA TRP A 369 -6.83 -11.84 2.59
C TRP A 369 -6.32 -13.20 2.13
N VAL A 370 -6.82 -14.29 2.69
CA VAL A 370 -6.34 -15.66 2.40
C VAL A 370 -6.43 -15.96 0.90
N THR A 371 -7.52 -15.58 0.25
CA THR A 371 -7.69 -15.80 -1.20
C THR A 371 -6.80 -14.88 -2.05
N SER A 372 -6.27 -13.81 -1.49
CA SER A 372 -5.40 -12.86 -2.18
C SER A 372 -3.90 -13.09 -1.93
N LEU A 373 -3.52 -13.82 -0.86
CA LEU A 373 -2.11 -14.09 -0.54
C LEU A 373 -1.36 -14.75 -1.71
N PRO A 374 -0.12 -14.34 -2.02
CA PRO A 374 0.68 -14.94 -3.09
C PRO A 374 0.81 -16.46 -2.92
N ILE A 375 1.10 -16.94 -1.70
CA ILE A 375 1.23 -18.38 -1.43
C ILE A 375 -0.03 -19.16 -1.81
N THR A 376 -1.22 -18.67 -1.46
CA THR A 376 -2.49 -19.34 -1.78
C THR A 376 -2.73 -19.39 -3.28
N ARG A 377 -2.48 -18.28 -3.98
CA ARG A 377 -2.61 -18.20 -5.44
C ARG A 377 -1.61 -19.11 -6.15
N MET A 378 -0.38 -19.17 -5.65
CA MET A 378 0.66 -20.02 -6.22
C MET A 378 0.38 -21.51 -5.99
N LEU A 379 -0.03 -21.92 -4.78
CA LEU A 379 -0.44 -23.29 -4.50
C LEU A 379 -1.59 -23.73 -5.41
N ARG A 380 -2.55 -22.85 -5.64
CA ARG A 380 -3.64 -23.11 -6.58
C ARG A 380 -3.14 -23.23 -8.02
N ALA A 381 -2.26 -22.33 -8.47
CA ALA A 381 -1.69 -22.40 -9.81
C ALA A 381 -0.95 -23.72 -10.01
N GLU A 382 -0.14 -24.14 -9.05
CA GLU A 382 0.60 -25.40 -9.09
C GLU A 382 -0.32 -26.63 -9.11
N THR A 383 -1.43 -26.61 -8.35
CA THR A 383 -2.42 -27.71 -8.40
C THR A 383 -3.18 -27.78 -9.71
N SER A 384 -3.40 -26.64 -10.37
CA SER A 384 -4.11 -26.55 -11.67
C SER A 384 -3.18 -26.87 -12.86
N LEU A 385 -1.92 -26.48 -12.76
CA LEU A 385 -0.88 -26.66 -13.78
C LEU A 385 0.45 -26.98 -13.08
N PRO A 386 0.78 -28.25 -12.85
CA PRO A 386 2.03 -28.68 -12.22
C PRO A 386 3.26 -28.11 -12.97
N GLY A 387 4.25 -27.61 -12.22
CA GLY A 387 5.42 -26.95 -12.77
C GLY A 387 5.21 -25.48 -13.14
N SER A 388 4.06 -24.90 -12.82
CA SER A 388 3.79 -23.47 -13.00
C SER A 388 4.57 -22.59 -12.03
N ILE A 389 5.05 -23.13 -10.91
CA ILE A 389 5.84 -22.45 -9.89
C ILE A 389 7.26 -22.99 -9.89
N VAL A 390 8.21 -22.07 -9.99
CA VAL A 390 9.64 -22.41 -10.03
C VAL A 390 10.44 -21.63 -8.99
N SER A 391 11.52 -22.24 -8.50
CA SER A 391 12.51 -21.54 -7.68
C SER A 391 13.43 -20.75 -8.59
N TYR A 392 13.43 -19.43 -8.44
CA TYR A 392 14.22 -18.51 -9.25
C TYR A 392 15.12 -17.63 -8.38
N GLN A 393 16.36 -17.41 -8.82
CA GLN A 393 17.32 -16.59 -8.10
C GLN A 393 17.19 -15.11 -8.52
N ILE A 394 16.81 -14.27 -7.55
CA ILE A 394 16.84 -12.80 -7.70
C ILE A 394 17.89 -12.29 -6.72
N ASP A 395 18.90 -11.61 -7.24
CA ASP A 395 20.12 -11.27 -6.48
C ASP A 395 20.75 -12.55 -5.86
N ASN A 396 21.02 -12.55 -4.57
CA ASN A 396 21.56 -13.68 -3.83
C ASN A 396 20.51 -14.55 -3.15
N ASN A 397 19.21 -14.33 -3.44
CA ASN A 397 18.10 -14.99 -2.75
C ASN A 397 17.27 -15.82 -3.73
N LYS A 398 16.75 -16.96 -3.25
CA LYS A 398 15.79 -17.79 -3.99
C LYS A 398 14.37 -17.37 -3.67
N PHE A 399 13.58 -17.13 -4.71
CA PHE A 399 12.16 -16.83 -4.65
C PHE A 399 11.37 -17.89 -5.41
N LEU A 400 10.15 -18.17 -4.95
CA LEU A 400 9.18 -18.97 -5.67
C LEU A 400 8.32 -18.02 -6.50
N ILE A 401 8.40 -18.14 -7.82
CA ILE A 401 7.68 -17.29 -8.77
C ILE A 401 7.03 -18.12 -9.87
N ASN A 402 6.11 -17.53 -10.62
CA ASN A 402 5.52 -18.20 -11.78
C ASN A 402 6.58 -18.46 -12.86
N SER A 403 6.50 -19.62 -13.52
CA SER A 403 7.40 -20.00 -14.60
C SER A 403 7.42 -18.96 -15.72
N SER A 404 6.27 -18.36 -16.04
CA SER A 404 6.18 -17.25 -17.00
C SER A 404 7.02 -16.03 -16.60
N GLN A 405 7.01 -15.66 -15.33
CA GLN A 405 7.85 -14.57 -14.80
C GLN A 405 9.33 -14.93 -14.84
N ALA A 406 9.67 -16.16 -14.46
CA ALA A 406 11.05 -16.66 -14.52
C ALA A 406 11.60 -16.63 -15.95
N ASN A 407 10.78 -17.04 -16.93
CA ASN A 407 11.13 -17.00 -18.35
C ASN A 407 11.39 -15.56 -18.83
N ILE A 408 10.53 -14.61 -18.45
CA ILE A 408 10.74 -13.17 -18.78
C ILE A 408 12.08 -12.69 -18.20
N LEU A 409 12.31 -12.91 -16.91
CA LEU A 409 13.54 -12.47 -16.23
C LEU A 409 14.80 -13.10 -16.85
N SER A 410 14.76 -14.39 -17.12
CA SER A 410 15.88 -15.12 -17.74
C SER A 410 16.17 -14.61 -19.15
N GLU A 411 15.14 -14.45 -19.97
CA GLU A 411 15.29 -14.03 -21.37
C GLU A 411 15.76 -12.58 -21.47
N VAL A 412 15.19 -11.68 -20.65
CA VAL A 412 15.63 -10.28 -20.62
C VAL A 412 17.09 -10.18 -20.16
N ARG A 413 17.50 -10.92 -19.12
CA ARG A 413 18.90 -10.94 -18.68
C ARG A 413 19.82 -11.45 -19.77
N ARG A 414 19.46 -12.56 -20.43
CA ARG A 414 20.23 -13.15 -21.53
C ARG A 414 20.45 -12.14 -22.67
N ILE A 415 19.38 -11.45 -23.08
CA ILE A 415 19.45 -10.51 -24.21
C ILE A 415 20.18 -9.23 -23.83
N THR A 416 19.93 -8.68 -22.65
CA THR A 416 20.64 -7.46 -22.19
C THR A 416 22.14 -7.71 -22.04
N GLN A 417 22.55 -8.89 -21.59
CA GLN A 417 23.95 -9.28 -21.53
C GLN A 417 24.56 -9.44 -22.94
N LYS A 418 23.85 -10.14 -23.84
CA LYS A 418 24.31 -10.33 -25.24
C LYS A 418 24.50 -9.01 -25.98
N CYS A 419 23.62 -8.03 -25.73
CA CYS A 419 23.63 -6.73 -26.39
C CYS A 419 24.44 -5.67 -25.61
N GLU A 420 25.14 -6.06 -24.56
CA GLU A 420 25.94 -5.16 -23.69
C GLU A 420 25.13 -3.89 -23.32
N VAL A 421 23.91 -4.11 -22.81
CA VAL A 421 22.99 -3.03 -22.46
C VAL A 421 23.42 -2.35 -21.16
N THR A 422 23.49 -1.03 -21.20
CA THR A 422 23.81 -0.17 -20.07
C THR A 422 22.63 0.75 -19.69
N ASP A 423 22.83 1.65 -18.73
CA ASP A 423 21.82 2.62 -18.30
C ASP A 423 21.21 3.38 -19.48
N ASN A 424 19.91 3.58 -19.46
CA ASN A 424 19.10 4.24 -20.49
C ASN A 424 19.04 3.53 -21.86
N GLU A 425 19.53 2.30 -21.98
CA GLU A 425 19.53 1.53 -23.24
C GLU A 425 18.50 0.36 -23.24
N PHE A 426 17.76 0.19 -22.14
CA PHE A 426 16.69 -0.78 -22.00
C PHE A 426 15.35 -0.09 -21.75
N LEU A 427 14.28 -0.51 -22.44
CA LEU A 427 12.91 -0.01 -22.24
C LEU A 427 11.96 -1.16 -21.93
N ALA A 428 11.10 -1.02 -20.92
CA ALA A 428 10.09 -2.01 -20.55
C ALA A 428 8.69 -1.38 -20.50
N LEU A 429 7.74 -1.92 -21.26
CA LEU A 429 6.40 -1.38 -21.51
C LEU A 429 5.30 -2.43 -21.30
N PRO A 430 4.12 -2.07 -20.75
CA PRO A 430 3.71 -0.76 -20.22
C PRO A 430 4.02 -0.58 -18.72
N GLN A 431 4.15 -1.64 -17.94
CA GLN A 431 4.24 -1.60 -16.46
C GLN A 431 5.22 -2.64 -15.92
N PHE A 432 6.49 -2.48 -16.25
CA PHE A 432 7.52 -3.42 -15.79
C PHE A 432 8.69 -2.74 -15.05
N PRO A 433 8.46 -1.76 -14.14
CA PRO A 433 9.57 -1.10 -13.44
C PRO A 433 10.44 -2.07 -12.63
N GLY A 434 9.87 -3.19 -12.15
CA GLY A 434 10.62 -4.22 -11.44
C GLY A 434 11.71 -4.90 -12.26
N ILE A 435 11.62 -4.87 -13.59
CA ILE A 435 12.66 -5.43 -14.45
C ILE A 435 13.89 -4.53 -14.49
N TYR A 436 13.72 -3.20 -14.46
CA TYR A 436 14.86 -2.29 -14.30
C TYR A 436 15.58 -2.54 -12.97
N ALA A 437 14.81 -2.68 -11.87
CA ALA A 437 15.38 -2.99 -10.56
C ALA A 437 16.13 -4.33 -10.55
N TYR A 438 15.57 -5.36 -11.20
CA TYR A 438 16.18 -6.67 -11.33
C TYR A 438 17.49 -6.65 -12.14
N LEU A 439 17.55 -5.84 -13.19
CA LEU A 439 18.74 -5.69 -14.04
C LEU A 439 19.77 -4.71 -13.43
N GLY A 440 19.38 -3.90 -12.46
CA GLY A 440 20.20 -2.81 -11.92
C GLY A 440 20.37 -1.65 -12.90
N LEU A 441 19.46 -1.49 -13.87
CA LEU A 441 19.54 -0.50 -14.93
C LEU A 441 18.66 0.73 -14.66
N LYS A 442 19.12 1.90 -15.11
CA LYS A 442 18.31 3.13 -15.16
C LYS A 442 17.38 3.10 -16.37
N ALA A 443 16.11 3.45 -16.16
CA ALA A 443 15.16 3.62 -17.23
C ALA A 443 15.53 4.81 -18.15
N PRO A 444 15.27 4.72 -19.46
CA PRO A 444 15.66 5.73 -20.44
C PRO A 444 14.80 6.99 -20.36
N PHE A 445 13.67 6.95 -19.69
CA PHE A 445 12.73 8.05 -19.58
C PHE A 445 12.12 8.15 -18.19
N TRP A 446 11.60 9.32 -17.85
CA TRP A 446 10.97 9.60 -16.56
C TRP A 446 9.74 8.72 -16.29
N GLU A 447 8.90 8.46 -17.31
CA GLU A 447 7.65 7.70 -17.19
C GLU A 447 7.92 6.21 -16.89
N MET A 448 7.25 5.69 -15.88
CA MET A 448 7.33 4.27 -15.49
C MET A 448 6.04 3.51 -15.76
N TYR A 449 4.91 4.21 -15.80
CA TYR A 449 3.58 3.67 -16.04
C TYR A 449 2.97 4.26 -17.30
N TYR A 450 3.02 3.50 -18.39
CA TYR A 450 2.51 3.90 -19.70
C TYR A 450 1.00 3.66 -19.83
N LEU A 451 0.25 4.06 -18.80
CA LEU A 451 -1.18 3.81 -18.66
C LEU A 451 -2.02 5.01 -19.03
N TYR A 452 -1.50 6.20 -18.79
CA TYR A 452 -2.25 7.42 -19.00
C TYR A 452 -2.07 7.91 -20.42
N GLN A 453 -3.18 8.29 -21.07
CA GLN A 453 -3.08 8.90 -22.39
C GLN A 453 -2.24 10.18 -22.31
N ARG A 454 -1.19 10.23 -23.14
CA ARG A 454 -0.27 11.38 -23.22
C ARG A 454 -0.44 12.09 -24.55
N SER A 455 -0.20 13.42 -24.55
CA SER A 455 -0.19 14.20 -25.77
C SER A 455 0.88 13.72 -26.74
N SER A 456 0.69 13.94 -28.04
CA SER A 456 1.70 13.60 -29.06
C SER A 456 3.02 14.33 -28.79
N GLU A 457 3.00 15.56 -28.27
CA GLU A 457 4.20 16.29 -27.89
C GLU A 457 5.00 15.56 -26.80
N PHE A 458 4.33 15.05 -25.76
CA PHE A 458 4.96 14.25 -24.71
C PHE A 458 5.54 12.96 -25.29
N GLN A 459 4.79 12.26 -26.16
CA GLN A 459 5.25 11.03 -26.82
C GLN A 459 6.47 11.30 -27.74
N LEU A 460 6.51 12.43 -28.44
CA LEU A 460 7.67 12.82 -29.25
C LEU A 460 8.93 13.07 -28.42
N ARG A 461 8.79 13.69 -27.24
CA ARG A 461 9.93 13.81 -26.29
C ARG A 461 10.42 12.44 -25.84
N HIS A 462 9.52 11.53 -25.56
CA HIS A 462 9.84 10.17 -25.20
C HIS A 462 10.56 9.42 -26.35
N ILE A 463 10.03 9.51 -27.58
CA ILE A 463 10.65 8.92 -28.78
C ILE A 463 12.10 9.42 -28.94
N LYS A 464 12.36 10.71 -28.72
CA LYS A 464 13.74 11.25 -28.72
C LYS A 464 14.61 10.63 -27.62
N ALA A 465 14.08 10.48 -26.42
CA ALA A 465 14.81 9.90 -25.30
C ALA A 465 15.20 8.44 -25.55
N ILE A 466 14.31 7.64 -26.17
CA ILE A 466 14.57 6.23 -26.45
C ILE A 466 15.41 5.97 -27.72
N SER A 467 15.87 6.99 -28.39
CA SER A 467 16.67 6.83 -29.63
C SER A 467 17.98 6.01 -29.43
N LYS A 468 18.47 5.92 -28.18
CA LYS A 468 19.65 5.13 -27.78
C LYS A 468 19.29 3.75 -27.21
N VAL A 469 18.02 3.42 -27.09
CA VAL A 469 17.58 2.13 -26.54
C VAL A 469 17.97 1.00 -27.49
N LYS A 470 18.66 0.00 -26.96
CA LYS A 470 19.08 -1.21 -27.70
C LYS A 470 18.03 -2.29 -27.64
N VAL A 471 17.38 -2.48 -26.49
CA VAL A 471 16.45 -3.58 -26.22
C VAL A 471 15.15 -3.04 -25.62
N ILE A 472 14.01 -3.50 -26.15
CA ILE A 472 12.68 -3.15 -25.67
C ILE A 472 11.93 -4.42 -25.31
N LEU A 473 11.48 -4.53 -24.06
CA LEU A 473 10.49 -5.53 -23.62
C LEU A 473 9.10 -4.89 -23.68
N ILE A 474 8.14 -5.56 -24.30
CA ILE A 474 6.81 -4.99 -24.48
C ILE A 474 5.70 -6.02 -24.38
N SER A 475 4.61 -5.65 -23.72
CA SER A 475 3.34 -6.37 -23.73
C SER A 475 2.22 -5.45 -24.22
N PRO A 476 2.04 -5.32 -25.54
CA PRO A 476 1.18 -4.28 -26.13
C PRO A 476 -0.31 -4.48 -25.81
N ASP A 477 -0.74 -5.72 -25.59
CA ASP A 477 -2.11 -6.09 -25.28
C ASP A 477 -2.40 -6.22 -23.79
N ALA A 478 -1.42 -5.97 -22.93
CA ALA A 478 -1.63 -5.96 -21.50
C ALA A 478 -2.68 -4.91 -21.13
N THR A 479 -3.71 -5.36 -20.43
CA THR A 479 -4.73 -4.47 -19.85
C THR A 479 -4.44 -4.26 -18.39
N VAL A 480 -4.50 -3.02 -17.94
CA VAL A 480 -4.50 -2.69 -16.52
C VAL A 480 -5.92 -2.75 -16.02
N ASP A 481 -6.15 -3.52 -14.95
CA ASP A 481 -7.48 -3.68 -14.35
C ASP A 481 -8.56 -4.16 -15.33
N GLY A 482 -8.17 -4.83 -16.42
CA GLY A 482 -9.10 -5.25 -17.48
C GLY A 482 -9.64 -4.12 -18.35
N LEU A 483 -9.09 -2.91 -18.25
CA LEU A 483 -9.56 -1.74 -18.98
C LEU A 483 -8.91 -1.64 -20.37
N GLU A 484 -9.66 -1.97 -21.41
CA GLU A 484 -9.23 -1.93 -22.82
C GLU A 484 -8.62 -0.56 -23.21
N ARG A 485 -9.17 0.55 -22.70
CA ARG A 485 -8.70 1.91 -22.96
C ARG A 485 -7.28 2.19 -22.47
N LEU A 486 -6.74 1.36 -21.59
CA LEU A 486 -5.39 1.48 -21.03
C LEU A 486 -4.35 0.62 -21.76
N LYS A 487 -4.72 -0.07 -22.85
CA LYS A 487 -3.75 -0.72 -23.72
C LYS A 487 -2.81 0.30 -24.33
N LEU A 488 -1.55 -0.08 -24.46
CA LEU A 488 -0.46 0.78 -24.94
C LEU A 488 -0.76 1.46 -26.28
N LYS A 489 -1.45 0.76 -27.20
CA LYS A 489 -1.87 1.32 -28.48
C LYS A 489 -2.79 2.54 -28.38
N TYR A 490 -3.55 2.68 -27.27
CA TYR A 490 -4.44 3.82 -27.05
C TYR A 490 -3.77 4.91 -26.22
N THR A 491 -2.88 4.52 -25.30
CA THR A 491 -2.21 5.47 -24.41
C THR A 491 -0.97 6.08 -25.04
N TYR A 492 -0.22 5.30 -25.84
CA TYR A 492 1.06 5.68 -26.46
C TYR A 492 1.17 5.21 -27.92
N GLY A 493 0.17 5.52 -28.74
CA GLY A 493 0.10 5.10 -30.14
C GLY A 493 1.28 5.57 -31.00
N ASP A 494 1.76 6.80 -30.81
CA ASP A 494 2.91 7.36 -31.57
C ASP A 494 4.20 6.60 -31.23
N LEU A 495 4.40 6.31 -29.94
CA LEU A 495 5.54 5.53 -29.44
C LEU A 495 5.53 4.10 -30.02
N MET A 496 4.35 3.45 -30.02
CA MET A 496 4.19 2.11 -30.60
C MET A 496 4.55 2.09 -32.09
N GLY A 497 3.99 3.01 -32.87
CA GLY A 497 4.28 3.12 -34.29
C GLY A 497 5.77 3.37 -34.58
N TYR A 498 6.45 4.14 -33.72
CA TYR A 498 7.91 4.32 -33.82
C TYR A 498 8.68 3.02 -33.55
N ILE A 499 8.31 2.29 -32.48
CA ILE A 499 8.97 1.01 -32.12
C ILE A 499 8.82 0.00 -33.27
N GLU A 500 7.61 -0.21 -33.75
CA GLU A 500 7.34 -1.17 -34.84
C GLU A 500 8.08 -0.85 -36.15
N LYS A 501 8.31 0.44 -36.43
CA LYS A 501 9.01 0.90 -37.61
C LYS A 501 10.53 0.81 -37.48
N LYS A 502 11.10 0.99 -36.29
CA LYS A 502 12.54 1.19 -36.08
C LYS A 502 13.24 -0.01 -35.47
N TYR A 503 12.54 -0.89 -34.79
CA TYR A 503 13.10 -2.02 -34.07
C TYR A 503 12.67 -3.34 -34.69
N LYS A 504 13.54 -4.33 -34.63
CA LYS A 504 13.26 -5.69 -35.13
C LYS A 504 12.69 -6.54 -34.01
N LYS A 505 11.48 -7.07 -34.19
CA LYS A 505 10.88 -8.04 -33.28
C LYS A 505 11.65 -9.37 -33.32
N ILE A 506 12.00 -9.90 -32.14
CA ILE A 506 12.62 -11.22 -32.02
C ILE A 506 11.54 -12.25 -31.74
N ASN A 507 11.59 -13.35 -32.48
CA ASN A 507 10.78 -14.53 -32.19
C ASN A 507 11.52 -15.37 -31.15
N THR A 508 11.02 -15.39 -29.92
CA THR A 508 11.50 -16.28 -28.87
C THR A 508 10.37 -17.19 -28.45
N THR A 509 10.68 -18.48 -28.28
CA THR A 509 9.72 -19.51 -27.83
C THR A 509 9.63 -19.57 -26.29
N THR A 510 10.50 -18.85 -25.60
CA THR A 510 10.61 -18.86 -24.15
C THR A 510 9.69 -17.86 -23.46
N LEU A 511 9.30 -16.77 -24.15
CA LEU A 511 8.43 -15.73 -23.59
C LEU A 511 6.96 -16.18 -23.60
N PRO A 512 6.19 -15.74 -22.58
CA PRO A 512 4.74 -15.94 -22.57
C PRO A 512 4.06 -15.28 -23.77
N SER A 513 2.92 -15.82 -24.18
CA SER A 513 2.10 -15.22 -25.24
C SER A 513 1.76 -13.76 -24.89
N GLY A 514 1.87 -12.86 -25.87
CA GLY A 514 1.60 -11.42 -25.70
C GLY A 514 2.78 -10.60 -25.15
N VAL A 515 3.91 -11.24 -24.82
CA VAL A 515 5.15 -10.53 -24.43
C VAL A 515 6.18 -10.67 -25.53
N TYR A 516 6.78 -9.55 -25.93
CA TYR A 516 7.72 -9.50 -27.06
C TYR A 516 8.97 -8.72 -26.68
N ILE A 517 10.08 -9.07 -27.37
CA ILE A 517 11.32 -8.29 -27.31
C ILE A 517 11.59 -7.72 -28.71
N TYR A 518 11.96 -6.44 -28.73
CA TYR A 518 12.44 -5.74 -29.92
C TYR A 518 13.88 -5.31 -29.70
N ILE A 519 14.68 -5.36 -30.76
CA ILE A 519 16.10 -4.96 -30.75
C ILE A 519 16.33 -3.91 -31.82
N ALA A 520 17.14 -2.89 -31.49
CA ALA A 520 17.60 -1.91 -32.45
C ALA A 520 18.53 -2.57 -33.50
N PRO A 521 18.45 -2.18 -34.78
CA PRO A 521 19.35 -2.74 -35.81
C PRO A 521 20.82 -2.56 -35.42
N GLY A 522 21.59 -3.64 -35.52
CA GLY A 522 23.03 -3.64 -35.21
C GLY A 522 23.40 -3.60 -33.73
N ALA A 523 22.42 -3.59 -32.80
CA ALA A 523 22.70 -3.39 -31.36
C ALA A 523 23.35 -4.59 -30.67
N CYS A 524 23.22 -5.80 -31.22
CA CYS A 524 23.65 -7.05 -30.53
C CYS A 524 24.74 -7.83 -31.30
N GLY A 525 25.41 -7.22 -32.25
CA GLY A 525 26.32 -7.90 -33.18
C GLY A 525 25.53 -8.92 -34.00
N ASP A 526 25.34 -8.68 -35.26
CA ASP A 526 24.65 -9.63 -36.15
C ASP A 526 25.37 -10.95 -36.24
#